data_4b267b6d0a986092eb95d460a1420cb6
#
_entry.id   4b267b6d0a986092eb95d460a1420cb6
#
_cell.length_a   1.000
_cell.length_b   1.000
_cell.length_c   1.000
_cell.angle_alpha   90.00
_cell.angle_beta   90.00
_cell.angle_gamma   90.00
#
_symmetry.space_group_name_H-M   'P 1'
#
loop_
_entity.id
_entity.type
_entity.pdbx_description
1 polymer ?
#
loop_
_entity_poly.entity_id
_entity_poly.type
_entity_poly.pdbx_seq_one_letter_code
_entity_poly.pdbx_strand_id
1 'polypeptide(L)'
;PVAEYNYWADPDAAALVYETAARQKRLIHMVGLDVTRQIVLTPDLISYLKRLDSKTGSFVEAITKFYLDFHWEWEHMIGCVINDPLAVAYHSLCSGFDAYTAVETGGISIGQTVVDSMNFYKKESNSVVLTQTDPVRFFTFFFSRLLHKAPDELDLLSDMVRSPKQV
;
A
#
# COMPACT_ATOMS: atom_id res chain seq x y z
N PRO A 1 0.32 18.03 1.44
CA PRO A 1 1.36 17.36 0.66
C PRO A 1 0.97 15.91 0.40
N VAL A 2 1.37 15.40 -0.77
CA VAL A 2 1.04 14.03 -1.20
C VAL A 2 2.22 13.06 -1.07
N ALA A 3 3.36 13.54 -0.57
CA ALA A 3 4.53 12.70 -0.36
C ALA A 3 4.27 11.63 0.72
N GLU A 4 4.72 10.41 0.48
CA GLU A 4 4.74 9.37 1.50
C GLU A 4 5.70 9.78 2.62
N TYR A 5 5.37 9.40 3.87
CA TYR A 5 6.04 9.88 5.06
C TYR A 5 7.57 9.64 5.07
N ASN A 6 8.02 8.45 4.65
CA ASN A 6 9.44 8.12 4.65
C ASN A 6 10.21 8.93 3.57
N TYR A 7 9.57 9.17 2.42
CA TYR A 7 10.13 10.02 1.36
C TYR A 7 10.18 11.49 1.79
N TRP A 8 9.16 11.95 2.51
CA TRP A 8 9.13 13.30 3.06
C TRP A 8 10.20 13.50 4.16
N ALA A 9 10.43 12.46 4.98
CA ALA A 9 11.39 12.51 6.08
C ALA A 9 12.85 12.61 5.61
N ASP A 10 13.20 11.95 4.47
CA ASP A 10 14.53 12.04 3.86
C ASP A 10 14.44 11.99 2.32
N PRO A 11 14.04 13.10 1.70
CA PRO A 11 13.86 13.18 0.25
C PRO A 11 15.17 13.04 -0.54
N ASP A 12 16.28 13.48 0.04
CA ASP A 12 17.60 13.37 -0.59
C ASP A 12 18.06 11.91 -0.67
N ALA A 13 17.86 11.14 0.40
CA ALA A 13 18.14 9.71 0.39
C ALA A 13 17.23 8.98 -0.63
N ALA A 14 15.93 9.30 -0.66
CA ALA A 14 15.01 8.74 -1.63
C ALA A 14 15.44 9.06 -3.07
N ALA A 15 15.77 10.32 -3.38
CA ALA A 15 16.27 10.73 -4.69
C ALA A 15 17.54 9.96 -5.09
N LEU A 16 18.49 9.85 -4.18
CA LEU A 16 19.75 9.12 -4.41
C LEU A 16 19.52 7.64 -4.76
N VAL A 17 18.52 6.99 -4.13
CA VAL A 17 18.14 5.60 -4.43
C VAL A 17 17.65 5.49 -5.88
N TYR A 18 16.74 6.37 -6.32
CA TYR A 18 16.22 6.35 -7.70
C TYR A 18 17.30 6.69 -8.73
N GLU A 19 18.16 7.66 -8.47
CA GLU A 19 19.29 7.99 -9.33
C GLU A 19 20.29 6.83 -9.45
N THR A 20 20.55 6.16 -8.33
CA THR A 20 21.45 5.00 -8.30
C THR A 20 20.86 3.82 -9.07
N ALA A 21 19.56 3.56 -8.93
CA ALA A 21 18.85 2.55 -9.71
C ALA A 21 18.95 2.83 -11.21
N ALA A 22 18.71 4.08 -11.62
CA ALA A 22 18.87 4.51 -13.02
C ALA A 22 20.29 4.27 -13.53
N ARG A 23 21.30 4.68 -12.79
CA ARG A 23 22.73 4.47 -13.18
C ARG A 23 23.10 2.99 -13.28
N GLN A 24 22.53 2.14 -12.43
CA GLN A 24 22.78 0.70 -12.41
C GLN A 24 21.86 -0.10 -13.33
N LYS A 25 20.95 0.55 -14.06
CA LYS A 25 19.93 -0.08 -14.89
C LYS A 25 19.09 -1.10 -14.12
N ARG A 26 18.69 -0.74 -12.89
CA ARG A 26 17.83 -1.54 -12.03
C ARG A 26 16.47 -0.86 -11.91
N LEU A 27 15.42 -1.65 -11.77
CA LEU A 27 14.08 -1.15 -11.54
C LEU A 27 13.75 -1.22 -10.04
N ILE A 28 13.21 -0.12 -9.51
CA ILE A 28 12.61 -0.06 -8.18
C ILE A 28 11.12 -0.39 -8.33
N HIS A 29 10.64 -1.40 -7.63
CA HIS A 29 9.20 -1.67 -7.58
C HIS A 29 8.55 -0.73 -6.56
N MET A 30 7.84 0.27 -7.05
CA MET A 30 7.23 1.33 -6.24
C MET A 30 5.81 0.94 -5.85
N VAL A 31 5.64 0.52 -4.58
CA VAL A 31 4.34 0.24 -3.96
C VAL A 31 3.91 1.50 -3.20
N GLY A 32 3.50 2.51 -3.95
CA GLY A 32 3.16 3.83 -3.42
C GLY A 32 1.76 3.92 -2.82
N LEU A 33 1.42 5.10 -2.29
CA LEU A 33 0.12 5.35 -1.65
C LEU A 33 -1.06 5.17 -2.61
N ASP A 34 -0.86 5.40 -3.90
CA ASP A 34 -1.90 5.21 -4.93
C ASP A 34 -2.45 3.78 -4.97
N VAL A 35 -1.59 2.79 -4.72
CA VAL A 35 -1.97 1.38 -4.69
C VAL A 35 -2.28 0.89 -3.28
N THR A 36 -1.53 1.32 -2.26
CA THR A 36 -1.74 0.84 -0.89
C THR A 36 -3.06 1.33 -0.29
N ARG A 37 -3.51 2.53 -0.65
CA ARG A 37 -4.81 3.08 -0.22
C ARG A 37 -6.02 2.32 -0.77
N GLN A 38 -5.82 1.39 -1.69
CA GLN A 38 -6.86 0.46 -2.12
C GLN A 38 -7.08 -0.68 -1.11
N ILE A 39 -6.15 -0.86 -0.17
CA ILE A 39 -6.19 -1.91 0.85
C ILE A 39 -6.49 -1.31 2.22
N VAL A 40 -7.75 -1.35 2.60
CA VAL A 40 -8.25 -0.78 3.86
C VAL A 40 -8.74 -1.90 4.78
N LEU A 41 -8.06 -2.08 5.91
CA LEU A 41 -8.50 -2.97 6.99
C LEU A 41 -9.59 -2.28 7.80
N THR A 42 -10.83 -2.69 7.60
CA THR A 42 -12.00 -2.12 8.28
C THR A 42 -12.28 -2.79 9.63
N PRO A 43 -13.04 -2.13 10.54
CA PRO A 43 -13.51 -2.77 11.78
C PRO A 43 -14.31 -4.06 11.53
N ASP A 44 -15.04 -4.16 10.41
CA ASP A 44 -15.79 -5.36 10.05
C ASP A 44 -14.84 -6.52 9.70
N LEU A 45 -13.75 -6.25 8.97
CA LEU A 45 -12.73 -7.25 8.67
C LEU A 45 -12.01 -7.72 9.94
N ILE A 46 -11.75 -6.84 10.90
CA ILE A 46 -11.19 -7.21 12.21
C ILE A 46 -12.18 -8.08 12.99
N SER A 47 -13.47 -7.72 12.99
CA SER A 47 -14.52 -8.51 13.61
C SER A 47 -14.65 -9.90 12.97
N TYR A 48 -14.48 -9.97 11.64
CA TYR A 48 -14.44 -11.24 10.92
C TYR A 48 -13.23 -12.10 11.33
N LEU A 49 -12.03 -11.51 11.42
CA LEU A 49 -10.85 -12.22 11.95
C LEU A 49 -11.08 -12.77 13.35
N LYS A 50 -11.71 -12.00 14.25
CA LYS A 50 -12.03 -12.44 15.62
C LYS A 50 -13.01 -13.61 15.64
N ARG A 51 -13.93 -13.71 14.68
CA ARG A 51 -14.83 -14.89 14.57
C ARG A 51 -14.10 -16.13 14.09
N LEU A 52 -13.12 -15.99 13.18
CA LEU A 52 -12.34 -17.11 12.66
C LEU A 52 -11.29 -17.60 13.66
N ASP A 53 -10.63 -16.68 14.33
CA ASP A 53 -9.65 -16.94 15.40
C ASP A 53 -9.63 -15.75 16.36
N SER A 54 -10.19 -15.94 17.56
CA SER A 54 -10.36 -14.87 18.53
C SER A 54 -9.02 -14.31 19.05
N LYS A 55 -7.98 -15.15 19.17
CA LYS A 55 -6.67 -14.74 19.67
C LYS A 55 -5.97 -13.85 18.63
N THR A 56 -5.89 -14.32 17.40
CA THR A 56 -5.26 -13.57 16.29
C THR A 56 -6.04 -12.29 16.00
N GLY A 57 -7.36 -12.35 15.92
CA GLY A 57 -8.19 -11.17 15.67
C GLY A 57 -8.11 -10.13 16.77
N SER A 58 -8.06 -10.53 18.06
CA SER A 58 -7.87 -9.57 19.16
C SER A 58 -6.48 -8.97 19.17
N PHE A 59 -5.46 -9.71 18.77
CA PHE A 59 -4.12 -9.16 18.59
C PHE A 59 -4.08 -8.11 17.47
N VAL A 60 -4.66 -8.43 16.29
CA VAL A 60 -4.74 -7.47 15.17
C VAL A 60 -5.50 -6.22 15.58
N GLU A 61 -6.65 -6.34 16.26
CA GLU A 61 -7.41 -5.21 16.79
C GLU A 61 -6.54 -4.32 17.69
N ALA A 62 -5.81 -4.93 18.63
CA ALA A 62 -4.98 -4.18 19.57
C ALA A 62 -3.85 -3.40 18.90
N ILE A 63 -3.13 -4.00 17.95
CA ILE A 63 -2.02 -3.33 17.27
C ILE A 63 -2.47 -2.30 16.23
N THR A 64 -3.68 -2.45 15.67
CA THR A 64 -4.20 -1.51 14.67
C THR A 64 -5.03 -0.38 15.25
N LYS A 65 -5.40 -0.45 16.55
CA LYS A 65 -6.29 0.53 17.18
C LYS A 65 -5.83 1.97 16.98
N PHE A 66 -4.58 2.28 17.30
CA PHE A 66 -4.03 3.63 17.12
C PHE A 66 -4.14 4.11 15.66
N TYR A 67 -3.88 3.19 14.72
CA TYR A 67 -3.87 3.51 13.29
C TYR A 67 -5.29 3.69 12.74
N LEU A 68 -6.26 2.96 13.26
CA LEU A 68 -7.70 3.18 12.97
C LEU A 68 -8.15 4.55 13.45
N ASP A 69 -7.83 4.90 14.71
CA ASP A 69 -8.17 6.19 15.31
C ASP A 69 -7.52 7.34 14.53
N PHE A 70 -6.25 7.20 14.12
CA PHE A 70 -5.52 8.18 13.32
C PHE A 70 -6.19 8.41 11.95
N HIS A 71 -6.50 7.36 11.19
CA HIS A 71 -7.14 7.51 9.88
C HIS A 71 -8.55 8.11 10.01
N TRP A 72 -9.28 7.79 11.07
CA TRP A 72 -10.57 8.41 11.32
C TRP A 72 -10.43 9.90 11.65
N GLU A 73 -9.53 10.27 12.52
CA GLU A 73 -9.37 11.65 12.98
C GLU A 73 -8.87 12.58 11.86
N TRP A 74 -7.91 12.13 11.07
CA TRP A 74 -7.22 12.97 10.10
C TRP A 74 -7.71 12.82 8.65
N GLU A 75 -8.25 11.68 8.29
CA GLU A 75 -8.64 11.38 6.92
C GLU A 75 -10.12 11.03 6.77
N HIS A 76 -10.87 10.96 7.87
CA HIS A 76 -12.28 10.53 7.93
C HIS A 76 -12.51 9.16 7.26
N MET A 77 -11.52 8.29 7.33
CA MET A 77 -11.55 6.94 6.77
C MET A 77 -12.01 5.92 7.80
N ILE A 78 -13.00 5.10 7.44
CA ILE A 78 -13.47 3.98 8.27
C ILE A 78 -12.57 2.77 8.03
N GLY A 79 -11.49 2.67 8.76
CA GLY A 79 -10.47 1.62 8.61
C GLY A 79 -9.07 2.18 8.67
N CYS A 80 -8.08 1.35 8.42
CA CYS A 80 -6.70 1.79 8.26
C CYS A 80 -6.04 1.16 7.05
N VAL A 81 -5.21 1.93 6.36
CA VAL A 81 -4.41 1.45 5.24
C VAL A 81 -3.27 0.57 5.76
N ILE A 82 -3.14 -0.65 5.25
CA ILE A 82 -2.07 -1.57 5.66
C ILE A 82 -1.00 -1.66 4.57
N ASN A 83 -0.09 -0.68 4.57
CA ASN A 83 0.89 -0.45 3.52
C ASN A 83 1.90 -1.59 3.38
N ASP A 84 2.62 -1.92 4.46
CA ASP A 84 3.74 -2.87 4.44
C ASP A 84 3.34 -4.30 4.06
N PRO A 85 2.20 -4.86 4.53
CA PRO A 85 1.74 -6.17 4.07
C PRO A 85 1.52 -6.23 2.56
N LEU A 86 0.99 -5.16 1.93
CA LEU A 86 0.87 -5.12 0.47
C LEU A 86 2.24 -5.02 -0.21
N ALA A 87 3.16 -4.22 0.35
CA ALA A 87 4.52 -4.10 -0.18
C ALA A 87 5.30 -5.42 -0.13
N VAL A 88 4.99 -6.31 0.80
CA VAL A 88 5.55 -7.67 0.81
C VAL A 88 4.86 -8.58 -0.21
N ALA A 89 3.56 -8.41 -0.42
CA ALA A 89 2.75 -9.31 -1.26
C ALA A 89 2.60 -8.85 -2.73
N TYR A 90 3.13 -7.68 -3.09
CA TYR A 90 2.83 -6.98 -4.35
C TYR A 90 3.04 -7.82 -5.62
N HIS A 91 4.06 -8.66 -5.65
CA HIS A 91 4.52 -9.34 -6.87
C HIS A 91 3.42 -10.14 -7.60
N SER A 92 2.52 -10.77 -6.86
CA SER A 92 1.41 -11.55 -7.41
C SER A 92 0.05 -10.84 -7.36
N LEU A 93 -0.02 -9.67 -6.74
CA LEU A 93 -1.28 -9.00 -6.41
C LEU A 93 -1.43 -7.62 -7.02
N CYS A 94 -0.33 -6.98 -7.43
CA CYS A 94 -0.35 -5.64 -8.00
C CYS A 94 0.01 -5.64 -9.49
N SER A 95 -0.53 -4.65 -10.20
CA SER A 95 -0.15 -4.33 -11.58
C SER A 95 0.20 -2.85 -11.71
N GLY A 96 0.99 -2.53 -12.73
CA GLY A 96 1.49 -1.19 -12.97
C GLY A 96 2.23 -1.09 -14.29
N PHE A 97 3.11 -0.13 -14.41
CA PHE A 97 3.86 0.16 -15.64
C PHE A 97 5.28 0.63 -15.33
N ASP A 98 6.18 0.46 -16.27
CA ASP A 98 7.55 0.95 -16.18
C ASP A 98 7.61 2.44 -16.50
N ALA A 99 8.33 3.21 -15.68
CA ALA A 99 8.52 4.64 -15.91
C ALA A 99 9.86 5.15 -15.35
N TYR A 100 10.29 6.30 -15.86
CA TYR A 100 11.29 7.09 -15.15
C TYR A 100 10.61 7.81 -13.99
N THR A 101 11.17 7.65 -12.80
CA THR A 101 10.69 8.32 -11.58
C THR A 101 11.84 9.10 -10.94
N ALA A 102 11.54 10.31 -10.52
CA ALA A 102 12.40 11.16 -9.70
C ALA A 102 11.70 11.55 -8.40
N VAL A 103 12.46 12.00 -7.41
CA VAL A 103 11.93 12.51 -6.14
C VAL A 103 12.23 14.00 -6.04
N GLU A 104 11.21 14.79 -5.70
CA GLU A 104 11.37 16.23 -5.47
C GLU A 104 12.06 16.47 -4.11
N THR A 105 13.20 17.16 -4.12
CA THR A 105 14.00 17.38 -2.90
C THR A 105 13.86 18.76 -2.30
N GLY A 106 12.97 19.61 -2.86
CA GLY A 106 12.78 20.97 -2.36
C GLY A 106 11.37 21.51 -2.62
N GLY A 107 11.10 22.67 -2.04
CA GLY A 107 9.85 23.38 -2.26
C GLY A 107 8.64 22.74 -1.57
N ILE A 108 7.44 23.12 -2.01
CA ILE A 108 6.17 22.71 -1.38
C ILE A 108 5.83 21.23 -1.63
N SER A 109 6.41 20.62 -2.65
CA SER A 109 6.22 19.21 -3.03
C SER A 109 7.36 18.30 -2.59
N ILE A 110 8.17 18.75 -1.64
CA ILE A 110 9.30 17.97 -1.11
C ILE A 110 8.89 16.54 -0.73
N GLY A 111 9.67 15.55 -1.17
CA GLY A 111 9.44 14.12 -0.97
C GLY A 111 8.46 13.48 -1.97
N GLN A 112 7.82 14.28 -2.84
CA GLN A 112 6.90 13.74 -3.84
C GLN A 112 7.66 13.01 -4.96
N THR A 113 7.16 11.84 -5.35
CA THR A 113 7.64 11.15 -6.55
C THR A 113 7.01 11.76 -7.79
N VAL A 114 7.84 12.10 -8.77
CA VAL A 114 7.44 12.59 -10.09
C VAL A 114 7.65 11.47 -11.10
N VAL A 115 6.55 10.91 -11.59
CA VAL A 115 6.53 9.77 -12.52
C VAL A 115 6.33 10.26 -13.94
N ASP A 116 7.27 9.96 -14.83
CA ASP A 116 7.16 10.28 -16.26
C ASP A 116 6.40 9.18 -17.01
N SER A 117 5.09 9.12 -16.81
CA SER A 117 4.23 8.12 -17.45
C SER A 117 4.10 8.26 -18.97
N MET A 118 4.43 9.43 -19.50
CA MET A 118 4.34 9.74 -20.93
C MET A 118 5.69 9.74 -21.64
N ASN A 119 6.75 9.36 -20.92
CA ASN A 119 8.13 9.40 -21.44
C ASN A 119 8.52 10.78 -22.00
N PHE A 120 8.08 11.83 -21.34
CA PHE A 120 8.33 13.21 -21.72
C PHE A 120 9.83 13.57 -21.65
N TYR A 121 10.50 13.10 -20.59
CA TYR A 121 11.93 13.33 -20.39
C TYR A 121 12.82 12.43 -21.23
N LYS A 122 12.26 11.43 -21.93
CA LYS A 122 12.99 10.46 -22.78
C LYS A 122 14.15 9.77 -22.04
N LYS A 123 13.93 9.47 -20.75
CA LYS A 123 14.88 8.75 -19.91
C LYS A 123 14.50 7.27 -19.83
N GLU A 124 15.51 6.40 -19.66
CA GLU A 124 15.26 4.99 -19.38
C GLU A 124 14.48 4.84 -18.08
N SER A 125 13.54 3.87 -18.03
CA SER A 125 12.78 3.56 -16.82
C SER A 125 13.70 3.09 -15.71
N ASN A 126 13.47 3.59 -14.51
CA ASN A 126 14.16 3.19 -13.28
C ASN A 126 13.21 2.64 -12.23
N SER A 127 11.92 2.58 -12.54
CA SER A 127 10.90 2.07 -11.63
C SER A 127 9.78 1.31 -12.35
N VAL A 128 9.19 0.36 -11.64
CA VAL A 128 7.88 -0.23 -11.94
C VAL A 128 6.89 0.43 -10.98
N VAL A 129 6.03 1.27 -11.50
CA VAL A 129 5.04 2.04 -10.74
C VAL A 129 3.77 1.21 -10.62
N LEU A 130 3.48 0.70 -9.43
CA LEU A 130 2.29 -0.10 -9.18
C LEU A 130 1.10 0.81 -8.87
N THR A 131 -0.02 0.59 -9.56
CA THR A 131 -1.19 1.49 -9.50
C THR A 131 -2.49 0.77 -9.19
N GLN A 132 -2.51 -0.55 -9.32
CA GLN A 132 -3.73 -1.33 -9.10
C GLN A 132 -3.43 -2.59 -8.30
N THR A 133 -4.38 -2.94 -7.44
CA THR A 133 -4.41 -4.21 -6.72
C THR A 133 -5.86 -4.69 -6.60
N ASP A 134 -6.03 -5.98 -6.31
CA ASP A 134 -7.34 -6.55 -6.00
C ASP A 134 -7.46 -6.76 -4.48
N PRO A 135 -8.27 -5.94 -3.78
CA PRO A 135 -8.43 -6.05 -2.34
C PRO A 135 -8.93 -7.42 -1.86
N VAL A 136 -9.83 -8.06 -2.62
CA VAL A 136 -10.35 -9.39 -2.24
C VAL A 136 -9.23 -10.43 -2.29
N ARG A 137 -8.46 -10.44 -3.38
CA ARG A 137 -7.31 -11.35 -3.49
C ARG A 137 -6.26 -11.08 -2.43
N PHE A 138 -6.00 -9.79 -2.13
CA PHE A 138 -5.05 -9.42 -1.09
C PHE A 138 -5.51 -9.92 0.29
N PHE A 139 -6.72 -9.62 0.73
CA PHE A 139 -7.20 -10.04 2.05
C PHE A 139 -7.35 -11.57 2.14
N THR A 140 -7.75 -12.24 1.07
CA THR A 140 -7.76 -13.70 1.01
C THR A 140 -6.35 -14.26 1.24
N PHE A 141 -5.35 -13.75 0.52
CA PHE A 141 -3.96 -14.15 0.70
C PHE A 141 -3.47 -13.84 2.11
N PHE A 142 -3.69 -12.62 2.60
CA PHE A 142 -3.21 -12.15 3.89
C PHE A 142 -3.81 -12.96 5.05
N PHE A 143 -5.15 -13.14 5.06
CA PHE A 143 -5.82 -13.90 6.11
C PHE A 143 -5.52 -15.39 6.06
N SER A 144 -5.39 -15.98 4.86
CA SER A 144 -4.94 -17.37 4.73
C SER A 144 -3.59 -17.59 5.39
N ARG A 145 -2.65 -16.67 5.18
CA ARG A 145 -1.31 -16.75 5.80
C ARG A 145 -1.36 -16.51 7.31
N LEU A 146 -2.09 -15.49 7.71
CA LEU A 146 -2.20 -15.09 9.12
C LEU A 146 -2.87 -16.16 9.99
N LEU A 147 -3.90 -16.85 9.46
CA LEU A 147 -4.71 -17.84 10.17
C LEU A 147 -4.30 -19.28 9.88
N HIS A 148 -3.36 -19.51 8.96
CA HIS A 148 -3.02 -20.85 8.45
C HIS A 148 -4.25 -21.61 7.92
N LYS A 149 -5.14 -20.89 7.22
CA LYS A 149 -6.37 -21.42 6.63
C LYS A 149 -6.30 -21.45 5.10
N ALA A 150 -7.01 -22.40 4.48
CA ALA A 150 -7.19 -22.41 3.04
C ALA A 150 -8.14 -21.27 2.60
N PRO A 151 -8.01 -20.73 1.36
CA PRO A 151 -8.85 -19.65 0.87
C PRO A 151 -10.35 -19.94 0.89
N ASP A 152 -10.76 -21.20 0.70
CA ASP A 152 -12.14 -21.66 0.72
C ASP A 152 -12.75 -21.70 2.14
N GLU A 153 -11.93 -21.64 3.17
CA GLU A 153 -12.37 -21.48 4.56
C GLU A 153 -12.66 -20.02 4.94
N LEU A 154 -12.38 -19.06 4.05
CA LEU A 154 -12.60 -17.64 4.24
C LEU A 154 -13.89 -17.19 3.53
N ASP A 155 -15.00 -17.81 3.93
CA ASP A 155 -16.31 -17.43 3.48
C ASP A 155 -16.65 -15.95 3.82
N LEU A 156 -17.57 -15.33 3.09
CA LEU A 156 -18.01 -13.94 3.29
C LEU A 156 -16.95 -12.85 3.07
N LEU A 157 -15.67 -13.19 2.90
CA LEU A 157 -14.62 -12.18 2.77
C LEU A 157 -14.83 -11.28 1.55
N SER A 158 -15.21 -11.86 0.41
CA SER A 158 -15.50 -11.12 -0.83
C SER A 158 -16.66 -10.12 -0.67
N ASP A 159 -17.65 -10.44 0.17
CA ASP A 159 -18.78 -9.55 0.42
C ASP A 159 -18.43 -8.41 1.37
N MET A 160 -17.43 -8.62 2.23
CA MET A 160 -16.99 -7.64 3.23
C MET A 160 -15.96 -6.66 2.68
N VAL A 161 -15.15 -7.08 1.71
CA VAL A 161 -14.13 -6.25 1.05
C VAL A 161 -14.78 -5.40 -0.05
N ARG A 162 -15.85 -4.71 0.23
CA ARG A 162 -16.40 -3.70 -0.70
C ARG A 162 -15.66 -2.40 -0.47
N SER A 163 -15.34 -1.69 -1.57
CA SER A 163 -14.68 -0.39 -1.56
C SER A 163 -15.21 0.48 -0.41
N PRO A 164 -14.34 1.05 0.43
CA PRO A 164 -14.79 1.97 1.47
C PRO A 164 -15.56 3.09 0.77
N LYS A 165 -16.83 3.29 1.16
CA LYS A 165 -17.57 4.46 0.72
C LYS A 165 -16.84 5.64 1.35
N GLN A 166 -16.15 6.42 0.52
CA GLN A 166 -15.74 7.76 0.92
C GLN A 166 -17.03 8.52 1.27
N VAL A 167 -17.10 8.99 2.50
CA VAL A 167 -18.16 9.86 2.99
C VAL A 167 -17.87 11.29 2.52
#